data_39367fae46c60a8ae45aae1c38020dde
#
_entry.id   39367fae46c60a8ae45aae1c38020dde
#
_cell.length_a   1.000
_cell.length_b   1.000
_cell.length_c   1.000
_cell.angle_alpha   90.00
_cell.angle_beta   90.00
_cell.angle_gamma   90.00
#
_symmetry.space_group_name_H-M   'P 1'
#
loop_
_entity.id
_entity.type
_entity.pdbx_description
1 polymer ?
#
loop_
_entity_poly.entity_id
_entity_poly.type
_entity_poly.pdbx_seq_one_letter_code
_entity_poly.pdbx_strand_id
1 'polypeptide(L)'
;GDTGKVKPFGQKDNGGDLVETAFLIQGLLAVHQYYVNGNEKEKALAQRIDQIWRDVDWNWYRQGGQNVLYWHWSPTYGWEMNFPVHGYNECMIMYILAAASPTHGVPAAVYHDGWAQNGAIVSPHKVEGIELHLRYQGTEAGPLFWAQYSFLGLDPVGLKDEYCPSYFHEMRNLTLVNRAYCIRNPKHYKGFGPDCWGLTASYSVDGYAAHSPNEQEDKGVISPTAALSSIVYTPEYSMQVMRHLYSMRDKVFGPFGFYDAFSETDNWYPQRYLAIDQGPIAVMIENYRSGLLWKLFMSHPDVQQGLRK
;
A
#
# COMPACT_ATOMS: atom_id res chain seq x y z
N GLY A 1 22.21 -7.16 -5.42
CA GLY A 1 22.01 -8.12 -6.53
C GLY A 1 23.19 -9.07 -6.68
N ASP A 2 24.42 -8.56 -6.63
CA ASP A 2 25.62 -9.30 -7.00
C ASP A 2 25.91 -10.53 -6.10
N THR A 3 25.52 -10.46 -4.84
CA THR A 3 25.81 -11.54 -3.88
C THR A 3 24.60 -12.45 -3.62
N GLY A 4 23.40 -12.08 -4.04
CA GLY A 4 22.16 -12.77 -3.69
C GLY A 4 21.87 -12.80 -2.18
N LYS A 5 22.59 -12.04 -1.38
CA LYS A 5 22.39 -11.97 0.08
C LYS A 5 21.43 -10.85 0.44
N VAL A 6 20.69 -11.03 1.53
CA VAL A 6 19.85 -9.98 2.11
C VAL A 6 20.74 -8.80 2.50
N LYS A 7 20.37 -7.60 2.06
CA LYS A 7 20.92 -6.35 2.57
C LYS A 7 20.07 -5.95 3.78
N PRO A 8 20.63 -5.93 5.01
CA PRO A 8 19.86 -5.56 6.18
C PRO A 8 19.31 -4.14 6.06
N PHE A 9 18.03 -3.96 6.38
CA PHE A 9 17.42 -2.64 6.53
C PHE A 9 17.74 -2.07 7.93
N GLY A 10 17.79 -2.95 8.92
CA GLY A 10 18.21 -2.66 10.28
C GLY A 10 18.91 -3.85 10.92
N GLN A 11 19.43 -3.70 12.13
CA GLN A 11 20.16 -4.77 12.81
C GLN A 11 19.34 -6.05 12.95
N LYS A 12 18.06 -5.93 13.35
CA LYS A 12 17.14 -7.05 13.51
C LYS A 12 16.26 -7.30 12.28
N ASP A 13 16.29 -6.37 11.33
CA ASP A 13 15.58 -6.44 10.05
C ASP A 13 16.58 -6.86 8.97
N ASN A 14 16.95 -8.14 9.02
CA ASN A 14 17.96 -8.74 8.15
C ASN A 14 17.52 -10.10 7.57
N GLY A 15 16.23 -10.36 7.55
CA GLY A 15 15.69 -11.64 7.15
C GLY A 15 14.43 -11.54 6.31
N GLY A 16 13.39 -12.25 6.70
CA GLY A 16 12.11 -12.28 6.01
C GLY A 16 11.21 -11.10 6.39
N ASP A 17 10.59 -10.52 5.37
CA ASP A 17 9.57 -9.49 5.48
C ASP A 17 8.29 -10.00 4.79
N LEU A 18 7.24 -10.26 5.59
CA LEU A 18 6.01 -10.82 5.06
C LEU A 18 5.17 -9.78 4.30
N VAL A 19 5.26 -8.53 4.69
CA VAL A 19 4.49 -7.44 4.06
C VAL A 19 5.02 -7.16 2.66
N GLU A 20 6.33 -6.97 2.50
CA GLU A 20 6.95 -6.80 1.18
C GLU A 20 6.77 -8.05 0.31
N THR A 21 6.81 -9.24 0.91
CA THR A 21 6.49 -10.51 0.23
C THR A 21 5.04 -10.50 -0.26
N ALA A 22 4.08 -10.01 0.52
CA ALA A 22 2.68 -9.92 0.10
C ALA A 22 2.48 -8.98 -1.09
N PHE A 23 3.17 -7.84 -1.12
CA PHE A 23 3.12 -6.93 -2.27
C PHE A 23 3.70 -7.56 -3.53
N LEU A 24 4.82 -8.28 -3.42
CA LEU A 24 5.40 -9.04 -4.53
C LEU A 24 4.42 -10.11 -5.04
N ILE A 25 3.85 -10.92 -4.15
CA ILE A 25 2.93 -12.00 -4.51
C ILE A 25 1.65 -11.44 -5.16
N GLN A 26 1.10 -10.34 -4.64
CA GLN A 26 -0.04 -9.67 -5.26
C GLN A 26 0.23 -9.36 -6.74
N GLY A 27 1.37 -8.76 -7.04
CA GLY A 27 1.79 -8.47 -8.41
C GLY A 27 2.02 -9.72 -9.24
N LEU A 28 2.69 -10.73 -8.68
CA LEU A 28 2.97 -11.99 -9.37
C LEU A 28 1.68 -12.75 -9.72
N LEU A 29 0.67 -12.77 -8.85
CA LEU A 29 -0.62 -13.43 -9.15
C LEU A 29 -1.37 -12.72 -10.29
N ALA A 30 -1.29 -11.40 -10.41
CA ALA A 30 -1.82 -10.69 -11.57
C ALA A 30 -1.06 -11.08 -12.86
N VAL A 31 0.28 -11.16 -12.81
CA VAL A 31 1.13 -11.60 -13.92
C VAL A 31 0.84 -13.07 -14.30
N HIS A 32 0.63 -13.94 -13.30
CA HIS A 32 0.21 -15.32 -13.52
C HIS A 32 -1.06 -15.39 -14.38
N GLN A 33 -2.09 -14.68 -14.00
CA GLN A 33 -3.37 -14.67 -14.71
C GLN A 33 -3.26 -14.07 -16.12
N TYR A 34 -2.33 -13.15 -16.34
CA TYR A 34 -2.06 -12.61 -17.67
C TYR A 34 -1.46 -13.65 -18.61
N TYR A 35 -0.57 -14.53 -18.12
CA TYR A 35 0.20 -15.45 -18.94
C TYR A 35 -0.27 -16.92 -18.90
N VAL A 36 -1.17 -17.30 -18.01
CA VAL A 36 -1.58 -18.70 -17.79
C VAL A 36 -2.15 -19.38 -19.06
N ASN A 37 -2.75 -18.61 -19.96
CA ASN A 37 -3.30 -19.10 -21.24
C ASN A 37 -2.46 -18.70 -22.47
N GLY A 38 -1.22 -18.24 -22.25
CA GLY A 38 -0.33 -17.80 -23.29
C GLY A 38 0.38 -18.93 -24.06
N ASN A 39 1.47 -18.57 -24.72
CA ASN A 39 2.33 -19.55 -25.40
C ASN A 39 3.15 -20.36 -24.37
N GLU A 40 3.94 -21.34 -24.83
CA GLU A 40 4.67 -22.27 -23.93
C GLU A 40 5.66 -21.56 -22.98
N LYS A 41 6.31 -20.46 -23.41
CA LYS A 41 7.20 -19.68 -22.53
C LYS A 41 6.42 -18.91 -21.48
N GLU A 42 5.28 -18.35 -21.85
CA GLU A 42 4.37 -17.62 -20.95
C GLU A 42 3.76 -18.57 -19.92
N LYS A 43 3.31 -19.76 -20.33
CA LYS A 43 2.84 -20.80 -19.41
C LYS A 43 3.93 -21.27 -18.45
N ALA A 44 5.15 -21.44 -18.93
CA ALA A 44 6.28 -21.80 -18.05
C ALA A 44 6.56 -20.70 -17.01
N LEU A 45 6.44 -19.43 -17.39
CA LEU A 45 6.53 -18.31 -16.44
C LEU A 45 5.40 -18.36 -15.42
N ALA A 46 4.16 -18.58 -15.86
CA ALA A 46 3.01 -18.70 -14.95
C ALA A 46 3.19 -19.87 -13.97
N GLN A 47 3.67 -21.03 -14.42
CA GLN A 47 3.98 -22.15 -13.55
C GLN A 47 5.07 -21.83 -12.51
N ARG A 48 6.10 -21.06 -12.91
CA ARG A 48 7.13 -20.60 -11.96
C ARG A 48 6.56 -19.66 -10.92
N ILE A 49 5.66 -18.77 -11.30
CA ILE A 49 4.95 -17.87 -10.37
C ILE A 49 4.08 -18.68 -9.40
N ASP A 50 3.32 -19.66 -9.89
CA ASP A 50 2.50 -20.54 -9.04
C ASP A 50 3.36 -21.26 -8.00
N GLN A 51 4.55 -21.74 -8.38
CA GLN A 51 5.48 -22.36 -7.44
C GLN A 51 5.94 -21.36 -6.37
N ILE A 52 6.33 -20.14 -6.75
CA ILE A 52 6.73 -19.10 -5.79
C ILE A 52 5.58 -18.79 -4.83
N TRP A 53 4.36 -18.67 -5.35
CA TRP A 53 3.16 -18.44 -4.54
C TRP A 53 2.95 -19.53 -3.48
N ARG A 54 3.07 -20.80 -3.89
CA ARG A 54 2.87 -21.97 -3.03
C ARG A 54 3.98 -22.16 -2.00
N ASP A 55 5.18 -21.65 -2.28
CA ASP A 55 6.35 -21.80 -1.40
C ASP A 55 6.37 -20.79 -0.24
N VAL A 56 5.54 -19.74 -0.28
CA VAL A 56 5.47 -18.77 0.82
C VAL A 56 4.80 -19.40 2.03
N ASP A 57 5.52 -19.51 3.14
CA ASP A 57 4.99 -20.04 4.39
C ASP A 57 4.36 -18.94 5.25
N TRP A 58 3.11 -18.60 4.94
CA TRP A 58 2.31 -17.62 5.67
C TRP A 58 2.07 -18.04 7.11
N ASN A 59 1.87 -19.36 7.34
CA ASN A 59 1.59 -19.89 8.67
C ASN A 59 2.80 -19.78 9.62
N TRP A 60 4.02 -19.77 9.09
CA TRP A 60 5.24 -19.50 9.86
C TRP A 60 5.17 -18.18 10.61
N TYR A 61 4.63 -17.14 9.95
CA TYR A 61 4.54 -15.78 10.50
C TYR A 61 3.46 -15.61 11.57
N ARG A 62 2.82 -16.68 12.01
CA ARG A 62 1.99 -16.71 13.22
C ARG A 62 2.79 -16.92 14.51
N GLN A 63 4.11 -16.96 14.44
CA GLN A 63 5.01 -17.10 15.59
C GLN A 63 4.53 -18.18 16.58
N GLY A 64 4.45 -19.44 16.12
CA GLY A 64 4.02 -20.55 16.94
C GLY A 64 2.51 -20.76 17.01
N GLY A 65 1.75 -20.29 15.99
CA GLY A 65 0.33 -20.58 15.83
C GLY A 65 -0.62 -19.54 16.45
N GLN A 66 -0.13 -18.35 16.78
CA GLN A 66 -0.97 -17.24 17.25
C GLN A 66 -1.97 -16.81 16.17
N ASN A 67 -3.06 -16.18 16.55
CA ASN A 67 -4.07 -15.66 15.63
C ASN A 67 -3.75 -14.23 15.18
N VAL A 68 -2.49 -13.98 14.80
CA VAL A 68 -2.00 -12.71 14.26
C VAL A 68 -0.79 -13.00 13.37
N LEU A 69 -0.57 -12.18 12.34
CA LEU A 69 0.63 -12.24 11.51
C LEU A 69 1.65 -11.22 11.98
N TYR A 70 2.92 -11.62 11.97
CA TYR A 70 4.06 -10.77 12.30
C TYR A 70 4.74 -10.28 11.03
N TRP A 71 5.26 -9.05 11.07
CA TRP A 71 5.89 -8.41 9.92
C TRP A 71 7.23 -9.05 9.56
N HIS A 72 8.12 -9.20 10.55
CA HIS A 72 9.54 -9.52 10.35
C HIS A 72 9.94 -10.82 11.05
N TRP A 73 10.81 -11.56 10.40
CA TRP A 73 11.57 -12.66 11.00
C TRP A 73 13.04 -12.57 10.60
N SER A 74 13.94 -12.75 11.58
CA SER A 74 15.38 -12.72 11.37
C SER A 74 15.98 -14.10 11.55
N PRO A 75 16.88 -14.56 10.67
CA PRO A 75 17.62 -15.80 10.87
C PRO A 75 18.59 -15.73 12.05
N THR A 76 18.96 -14.52 12.49
CA THR A 76 19.89 -14.29 13.61
C THR A 76 19.15 -13.99 14.91
N TYR A 77 18.08 -13.19 14.85
CA TYR A 77 17.37 -12.67 16.01
C TYR A 77 15.98 -13.26 16.19
N GLY A 78 15.54 -14.16 15.28
CA GLY A 78 14.22 -14.75 15.34
C GLY A 78 13.11 -13.70 15.28
N TRP A 79 12.24 -13.71 16.26
CA TRP A 79 11.08 -12.81 16.36
C TRP A 79 11.33 -11.58 17.25
N GLU A 80 12.57 -11.20 17.52
CA GLU A 80 12.89 -10.12 18.46
C GLU A 80 12.35 -8.73 18.08
N MET A 81 12.04 -8.46 16.80
CA MET A 81 11.33 -7.26 16.40
C MET A 81 9.90 -7.22 16.95
N ASN A 82 9.29 -8.39 17.15
CA ASN A 82 8.00 -8.59 17.77
C ASN A 82 6.93 -7.59 17.30
N PHE A 83 6.75 -7.48 15.98
CA PHE A 83 5.84 -6.53 15.36
C PHE A 83 4.59 -7.24 14.81
N PRO A 84 3.56 -7.48 15.65
CA PRO A 84 2.28 -8.00 15.15
C PRO A 84 1.57 -6.93 14.33
N VAL A 85 0.99 -7.33 13.20
CA VAL A 85 0.29 -6.44 12.28
C VAL A 85 -1.21 -6.48 12.57
N HIS A 86 -1.78 -5.37 13.02
CA HIS A 86 -3.20 -5.28 13.31
C HIS A 86 -3.72 -3.82 13.19
N GLY A 87 -5.02 -3.67 13.03
CA GLY A 87 -5.63 -2.40 12.68
C GLY A 87 -5.40 -2.04 11.22
N TYR A 88 -6.06 -0.99 10.73
CA TYR A 88 -5.96 -0.66 9.31
C TYR A 88 -4.63 0.04 8.98
N ASN A 89 -3.94 -0.54 8.01
CA ASN A 89 -2.75 -0.02 7.33
C ASN A 89 -2.64 -0.66 5.93
N GLU A 90 -1.50 -0.60 5.28
CA GLU A 90 -1.24 -1.18 3.95
C GLU A 90 -1.31 -2.71 3.89
N CYS A 91 -1.26 -3.38 5.04
CA CYS A 91 -1.02 -4.83 5.13
C CYS A 91 -2.28 -5.70 4.96
N MET A 92 -3.46 -5.16 4.65
CA MET A 92 -4.67 -5.97 4.48
C MET A 92 -4.47 -7.09 3.47
N ILE A 93 -3.78 -6.81 2.36
CA ILE A 93 -3.48 -7.82 1.34
C ILE A 93 -2.67 -9.01 1.88
N MET A 94 -1.80 -8.80 2.85
CA MET A 94 -1.03 -9.87 3.51
C MET A 94 -1.96 -10.89 4.18
N TYR A 95 -2.97 -10.42 4.90
CA TYR A 95 -3.95 -11.28 5.54
C TYR A 95 -4.84 -12.03 4.54
N ILE A 96 -5.24 -11.35 3.47
CA ILE A 96 -6.03 -11.97 2.39
C ILE A 96 -5.23 -13.06 1.69
N LEU A 97 -3.96 -12.83 1.35
CA LEU A 97 -3.09 -13.81 0.74
C LEU A 97 -2.79 -14.97 1.68
N ALA A 98 -2.56 -14.70 2.96
CA ALA A 98 -2.37 -15.74 3.96
C ALA A 98 -3.61 -16.65 4.09
N ALA A 99 -4.82 -16.08 4.05
CA ALA A 99 -6.06 -16.88 4.03
C ALA A 99 -6.25 -17.63 2.70
N ALA A 100 -5.78 -17.05 1.58
CA ALA A 100 -5.92 -17.61 0.24
C ALA A 100 -4.93 -18.75 -0.06
N SER A 101 -3.79 -18.81 0.62
CA SER A 101 -2.71 -19.75 0.31
C SER A 101 -3.22 -21.21 0.31
N PRO A 102 -2.96 -21.97 -0.78
CA PRO A 102 -3.40 -23.35 -0.89
C PRO A 102 -2.52 -24.36 -0.14
N THR A 103 -1.31 -23.96 0.26
CA THR A 103 -0.30 -24.83 0.89
C THR A 103 -0.03 -24.47 2.35
N HIS A 104 0.19 -23.21 2.63
CA HIS A 104 0.56 -22.68 3.95
C HIS A 104 -0.46 -21.66 4.45
N GLY A 105 -1.73 -21.89 4.17
CA GLY A 105 -2.82 -20.99 4.52
C GLY A 105 -3.08 -20.91 6.03
N VAL A 106 -3.63 -19.79 6.45
CA VAL A 106 -4.01 -19.55 7.84
C VAL A 106 -5.53 -19.66 8.04
N PRO A 107 -6.00 -19.99 9.25
CA PRO A 107 -7.43 -19.96 9.57
C PRO A 107 -8.02 -18.54 9.48
N ALA A 108 -9.31 -18.43 9.17
CA ALA A 108 -10.04 -17.15 9.17
C ALA A 108 -9.90 -16.39 10.51
N ALA A 109 -9.80 -17.09 11.63
CA ALA A 109 -9.56 -16.51 12.95
C ALA A 109 -8.33 -15.58 13.00
N VAL A 110 -7.32 -15.81 12.13
CA VAL A 110 -6.14 -14.94 12.06
C VAL A 110 -6.51 -13.56 11.54
N TYR A 111 -7.47 -13.46 10.61
CA TYR A 111 -8.02 -12.18 10.15
C TYR A 111 -8.87 -11.52 11.23
N HIS A 112 -9.80 -12.26 11.81
CA HIS A 112 -10.76 -11.72 12.79
C HIS A 112 -10.08 -11.29 14.10
N ASP A 113 -9.25 -12.16 14.67
CA ASP A 113 -8.59 -11.88 15.96
C ASP A 113 -7.37 -10.96 15.80
N GLY A 114 -6.56 -11.21 14.76
CA GLY A 114 -5.31 -10.49 14.50
C GLY A 114 -5.54 -9.14 13.84
N TRP A 115 -5.94 -9.15 12.56
CA TRP A 115 -6.15 -7.93 11.80
C TRP A 115 -7.26 -7.05 12.38
N ALA A 116 -8.45 -7.61 12.51
CA ALA A 116 -9.64 -6.88 12.93
C ALA A 116 -9.76 -6.72 14.45
N GLN A 117 -8.89 -7.37 15.23
CA GLN A 117 -8.87 -7.30 16.72
C GLN A 117 -10.26 -7.54 17.32
N ASN A 118 -10.93 -8.60 16.86
CA ASN A 118 -12.29 -8.96 17.28
C ASN A 118 -13.30 -7.79 17.15
N GLY A 119 -13.17 -7.02 16.06
CA GLY A 119 -14.04 -5.88 15.79
C GLY A 119 -13.54 -4.53 16.33
N ALA A 120 -12.46 -4.48 17.10
CA ALA A 120 -11.89 -3.22 17.59
C ALA A 120 -11.31 -2.35 16.47
N ILE A 121 -11.15 -2.90 15.25
CA ILE A 121 -10.82 -2.13 14.03
C ILE A 121 -11.94 -1.15 13.66
N VAL A 122 -13.19 -1.40 14.04
CA VAL A 122 -14.33 -0.52 13.78
C VAL A 122 -14.29 0.63 14.81
N SER A 123 -13.99 1.81 14.35
CA SER A 123 -13.83 3.01 15.20
C SER A 123 -14.23 4.28 14.45
N PRO A 124 -15.54 4.49 14.21
CA PRO A 124 -16.01 5.66 13.46
C PRO A 124 -15.58 6.98 14.11
N HIS A 125 -14.94 7.82 13.32
CA HIS A 125 -14.45 9.13 13.76
C HIS A 125 -14.38 10.12 12.58
N LYS A 126 -14.05 11.37 12.86
CA LYS A 126 -13.92 12.40 11.81
C LYS A 126 -12.54 13.05 11.87
N VAL A 127 -11.91 13.15 10.70
CA VAL A 127 -10.68 13.91 10.48
C VAL A 127 -10.93 14.93 9.37
N GLU A 128 -10.56 16.18 9.57
CA GLU A 128 -10.87 17.28 8.64
C GLU A 128 -12.38 17.38 8.30
N GLY A 129 -13.25 16.97 9.22
CA GLY A 129 -14.70 16.92 9.02
C GLY A 129 -15.22 15.76 8.18
N ILE A 130 -14.35 14.88 7.70
CA ILE A 130 -14.65 13.71 6.86
C ILE A 130 -14.71 12.48 7.74
N GLU A 131 -15.72 11.63 7.54
CA GLU A 131 -15.92 10.40 8.31
C GLU A 131 -14.96 9.31 7.84
N LEU A 132 -14.28 8.68 8.81
CA LEU A 132 -13.54 7.44 8.67
C LEU A 132 -14.18 6.39 9.56
N HIS A 133 -14.27 5.15 9.07
CA HIS A 133 -14.96 4.06 9.75
C HIS A 133 -13.98 3.17 10.52
N LEU A 134 -12.75 3.05 10.03
CA LEU A 134 -11.75 2.13 10.56
C LEU A 134 -10.77 2.84 11.49
N ARG A 135 -10.21 2.08 12.43
CA ARG A 135 -9.07 2.50 13.25
C ARG A 135 -7.79 2.30 12.45
N TYR A 136 -7.09 3.39 12.20
CA TYR A 136 -5.78 3.38 11.57
C TYR A 136 -4.67 3.11 12.61
N GLN A 137 -3.66 2.35 12.22
CA GLN A 137 -2.59 1.96 13.15
C GLN A 137 -1.77 3.17 13.59
N GLY A 138 -1.85 3.51 14.88
CA GLY A 138 -1.03 4.56 15.50
C GLY A 138 -1.37 6.00 15.11
N THR A 139 -2.44 6.24 14.34
CA THR A 139 -2.83 7.57 13.87
C THR A 139 -4.33 7.66 13.62
N GLU A 140 -4.87 8.88 13.48
CA GLU A 140 -6.27 9.09 13.09
C GLU A 140 -6.50 8.92 11.59
N ALA A 141 -5.49 9.26 10.77
CA ALA A 141 -5.50 9.03 9.32
C ALA A 141 -4.04 8.89 8.86
N GLY A 142 -3.70 7.75 8.27
CA GLY A 142 -2.33 7.41 7.93
C GLY A 142 -1.81 8.03 6.64
N PRO A 143 -0.56 7.72 6.31
CA PRO A 143 0.02 8.08 5.02
C PRO A 143 -0.78 7.45 3.88
N LEU A 144 -0.84 8.11 2.74
CA LEU A 144 -1.85 7.75 1.72
C LEU A 144 -1.56 6.45 0.96
N PHE A 145 -0.35 5.91 1.05
CA PHE A 145 -0.08 4.56 0.50
C PHE A 145 -0.94 3.48 1.18
N TRP A 146 -1.48 3.72 2.38
CA TRP A 146 -2.45 2.83 3.03
C TRP A 146 -3.77 2.69 2.25
N ALA A 147 -4.12 3.69 1.45
CA ALA A 147 -5.25 3.60 0.52
C ALA A 147 -4.90 2.90 -0.80
N GLN A 148 -3.64 2.58 -1.03
CA GLN A 148 -3.15 2.16 -2.35
C GLN A 148 -2.64 0.72 -2.36
N TYR A 149 -1.72 0.34 -1.48
CA TYR A 149 -0.95 -0.89 -1.60
C TYR A 149 -1.78 -2.16 -1.65
N SER A 150 -2.72 -2.35 -0.73
CA SER A 150 -3.61 -3.52 -0.77
C SER A 150 -4.49 -3.52 -2.03
N PHE A 151 -4.80 -2.35 -2.58
CA PHE A 151 -5.70 -2.19 -3.72
C PHE A 151 -4.99 -2.06 -5.08
N LEU A 152 -3.71 -2.33 -5.16
CA LEU A 152 -3.04 -2.47 -6.46
C LEU A 152 -3.59 -3.66 -7.24
N GLY A 153 -3.91 -4.77 -6.56
CA GLY A 153 -4.54 -5.96 -7.12
C GLY A 153 -5.97 -6.19 -6.65
N LEU A 154 -6.29 -5.92 -5.38
CA LEU A 154 -7.67 -6.01 -4.88
C LEU A 154 -8.52 -4.89 -5.47
N ASP A 155 -9.65 -5.24 -6.07
CA ASP A 155 -10.64 -4.24 -6.48
C ASP A 155 -11.44 -3.78 -5.26
N PRO A 156 -11.35 -2.50 -4.85
CA PRO A 156 -12.09 -1.99 -3.71
C PRO A 156 -13.57 -1.79 -4.02
N VAL A 157 -13.97 -1.78 -5.31
CA VAL A 157 -15.37 -1.56 -5.72
C VAL A 157 -16.22 -2.76 -5.36
N GLY A 158 -17.16 -2.55 -4.43
CA GLY A 158 -17.99 -3.63 -3.91
C GLY A 158 -17.31 -4.51 -2.84
N LEU A 159 -16.04 -4.29 -2.56
CA LEU A 159 -15.33 -5.00 -1.48
C LEU A 159 -15.83 -4.50 -0.12
N LYS A 160 -16.23 -5.45 0.71
CA LYS A 160 -16.73 -5.23 2.07
C LYS A 160 -16.54 -6.49 2.91
N ASP A 161 -16.55 -6.32 4.21
CA ASP A 161 -16.60 -7.39 5.19
C ASP A 161 -17.52 -6.98 6.37
N GLU A 162 -17.48 -7.74 7.46
CA GLU A 162 -18.27 -7.41 8.65
C GLU A 162 -17.78 -6.16 9.39
N TYR A 163 -16.57 -5.70 9.11
CA TYR A 163 -15.91 -4.56 9.77
C TYR A 163 -15.95 -3.28 8.94
N CYS A 164 -16.01 -3.38 7.62
CA CYS A 164 -16.03 -2.23 6.72
C CYS A 164 -17.12 -2.40 5.64
N PRO A 165 -18.15 -1.57 5.65
CA PRO A 165 -19.27 -1.69 4.70
C PRO A 165 -18.88 -1.35 3.27
N SER A 166 -17.77 -0.63 3.05
CA SER A 166 -17.23 -0.31 1.73
C SER A 166 -15.80 0.18 1.81
N TYR A 167 -14.86 -0.65 1.40
CA TYR A 167 -13.45 -0.26 1.32
C TYR A 167 -13.21 0.85 0.29
N PHE A 168 -13.97 0.90 -0.79
CA PHE A 168 -13.88 2.01 -1.74
C PHE A 168 -14.22 3.36 -1.09
N HIS A 169 -15.30 3.43 -0.32
CA HIS A 169 -15.69 4.67 0.36
C HIS A 169 -14.69 5.06 1.45
N GLU A 170 -14.21 4.09 2.21
CA GLU A 170 -13.21 4.33 3.25
C GLU A 170 -11.91 4.90 2.65
N MET A 171 -11.38 4.29 1.60
CA MET A 171 -10.14 4.77 0.95
C MET A 171 -10.33 6.11 0.22
N ARG A 172 -11.50 6.32 -0.35
CA ARG A 172 -11.86 7.63 -0.91
C ARG A 172 -11.88 8.71 0.18
N ASN A 173 -12.48 8.42 1.32
CA ASN A 173 -12.54 9.36 2.44
C ASN A 173 -11.14 9.62 3.01
N LEU A 174 -10.30 8.60 3.17
CA LEU A 174 -8.89 8.78 3.57
C LEU A 174 -8.13 9.69 2.59
N THR A 175 -8.36 9.53 1.28
CA THR A 175 -7.80 10.41 0.24
C THR A 175 -8.29 11.84 0.40
N LEU A 176 -9.57 12.03 0.66
CA LEU A 176 -10.15 13.35 0.87
C LEU A 176 -9.65 14.04 2.16
N VAL A 177 -9.42 13.28 3.23
CA VAL A 177 -8.78 13.76 4.47
C VAL A 177 -7.38 14.32 4.16
N ASN A 178 -6.56 13.57 3.44
CA ASN A 178 -5.22 13.98 3.06
C ASN A 178 -5.23 15.30 2.26
N ARG A 179 -6.14 15.38 1.28
CA ARG A 179 -6.34 16.61 0.50
C ARG A 179 -6.83 17.78 1.36
N ALA A 180 -7.83 17.56 2.20
CA ALA A 180 -8.39 18.61 3.06
C ALA A 180 -7.36 19.19 4.03
N TYR A 181 -6.54 18.32 4.62
CA TYR A 181 -5.41 18.73 5.46
C TYR A 181 -4.42 19.63 4.70
N CYS A 182 -4.01 19.25 3.50
CA CYS A 182 -3.11 20.07 2.68
C CYS A 182 -3.74 21.41 2.28
N ILE A 183 -5.05 21.47 2.05
CA ILE A 183 -5.77 22.73 1.78
C ILE A 183 -5.80 23.60 3.03
N ARG A 184 -6.12 23.03 4.21
CA ARG A 184 -6.11 23.75 5.49
C ARG A 184 -4.70 24.26 5.83
N ASN A 185 -3.68 23.47 5.50
CA ASN A 185 -2.27 23.83 5.60
C ASN A 185 -1.91 24.48 6.95
N PRO A 186 -2.03 23.78 8.08
CA PRO A 186 -1.92 24.39 9.41
C PRO A 186 -0.54 24.95 9.69
N LYS A 187 0.49 24.46 9.01
CA LYS A 187 1.89 24.90 9.14
C LYS A 187 2.31 25.93 8.10
N HIS A 188 1.38 26.36 7.24
CA HIS A 188 1.61 27.37 6.20
C HIS A 188 2.74 27.05 5.24
N TYR A 189 2.90 25.77 4.87
CA TYR A 189 3.88 25.34 3.88
C TYR A 189 3.56 25.90 2.50
N LYS A 190 4.59 26.39 1.83
CA LYS A 190 4.48 26.91 0.48
C LYS A 190 4.08 25.81 -0.50
N GLY A 191 3.18 26.12 -1.42
CA GLY A 191 2.72 25.21 -2.45
C GLY A 191 1.52 24.34 -2.06
N PHE A 192 1.31 24.06 -0.76
CA PHE A 192 0.16 23.26 -0.33
C PHE A 192 -1.17 23.93 -0.69
N GLY A 193 -2.08 23.14 -1.30
CA GLY A 193 -3.37 23.67 -1.73
C GLY A 193 -4.24 22.67 -2.48
N PRO A 194 -5.32 23.13 -3.11
CA PRO A 194 -6.32 22.26 -3.74
C PRO A 194 -5.79 21.48 -4.96
N ASP A 195 -4.74 21.94 -5.60
CA ASP A 195 -4.08 21.35 -6.77
C ASP A 195 -2.64 20.90 -6.50
N CYS A 196 -2.17 21.01 -5.23
CA CYS A 196 -0.87 20.52 -4.79
C CYS A 196 -1.01 19.94 -3.38
N TRP A 197 -1.23 18.64 -3.32
CA TRP A 197 -1.43 17.85 -2.10
C TRP A 197 -0.92 16.43 -2.28
N GLY A 198 -0.67 15.76 -1.17
CA GLY A 198 -0.31 14.35 -1.16
C GLY A 198 0.79 14.05 -0.17
N LEU A 199 0.39 13.56 1.03
CA LEU A 199 1.28 13.11 2.08
C LEU A 199 1.31 11.59 2.12
N THR A 200 2.51 11.04 2.02
CA THR A 200 2.77 9.59 2.13
C THR A 200 4.21 9.37 2.56
N ALA A 201 4.62 8.12 2.83
CA ALA A 201 6.01 7.82 3.09
C ALA A 201 6.86 8.16 1.87
N SER A 202 7.87 8.99 2.06
CA SER A 202 8.75 9.49 1.00
C SER A 202 10.01 10.13 1.58
N TYR A 203 10.92 10.59 0.73
CA TYR A 203 12.04 11.40 1.19
C TYR A 203 11.59 12.81 1.58
N SER A 204 12.30 13.38 2.54
CA SER A 204 12.31 14.79 2.92
C SER A 204 13.74 15.31 2.96
N VAL A 205 13.94 16.58 3.33
CA VAL A 205 15.27 17.14 3.58
C VAL A 205 16.01 16.40 4.70
N ASP A 206 15.26 15.82 5.66
CA ASP A 206 15.80 15.10 6.82
C ASP A 206 15.94 13.59 6.58
N GLY A 207 15.61 13.10 5.39
CA GLY A 207 15.63 11.67 5.05
C GLY A 207 14.26 11.08 4.77
N TYR A 208 14.18 9.74 4.70
CA TYR A 208 12.93 9.02 4.47
C TYR A 208 12.11 8.93 5.77
N ALA A 209 10.84 9.24 5.68
CA ALA A 209 9.88 9.10 6.78
C ALA A 209 8.44 8.95 6.25
N ALA A 210 7.55 8.44 7.09
CA ALA A 210 6.12 8.54 6.86
C ALA A 210 5.67 9.98 7.04
N HIS A 211 4.88 10.49 6.09
CA HIS A 211 4.21 11.79 6.18
C HIS A 211 2.71 11.55 6.15
N SER A 212 2.00 12.02 7.14
CA SER A 212 0.56 11.83 7.32
C SER A 212 -0.14 13.17 7.54
N PRO A 213 -1.47 13.24 7.39
CA PRO A 213 -2.23 14.48 7.58
C PRO A 213 -2.39 14.85 9.08
N ASN A 214 -1.26 15.04 9.75
CA ASN A 214 -1.15 15.54 11.12
C ASN A 214 0.12 16.38 11.29
N GLU A 215 0.12 17.30 12.28
CA GLU A 215 1.21 18.26 12.45
C GLU A 215 2.54 17.65 12.93
N GLN A 216 2.52 16.45 13.52
CA GLN A 216 3.74 15.76 13.97
C GLN A 216 4.52 15.16 12.82
N GLU A 217 3.82 14.57 11.87
CA GLU A 217 4.42 13.81 10.76
C GLU A 217 4.55 14.63 9.47
N ASP A 218 3.76 15.71 9.31
CA ASP A 218 3.88 16.60 8.17
C ASP A 218 5.17 17.42 8.23
N LYS A 219 6.04 17.23 7.22
CA LYS A 219 7.34 17.90 7.06
C LYS A 219 7.37 18.89 5.89
N GLY A 220 6.20 19.28 5.36
CA GLY A 220 6.13 20.22 4.24
C GLY A 220 6.59 19.64 2.91
N VAL A 221 6.43 18.33 2.74
CA VAL A 221 6.83 17.59 1.55
C VAL A 221 5.61 17.07 0.83
N ILE A 222 5.52 17.28 -0.46
CA ILE A 222 4.52 16.67 -1.35
C ILE A 222 5.15 15.50 -2.09
N SER A 223 4.48 14.35 -2.07
CA SER A 223 4.84 13.18 -2.84
C SER A 223 3.82 12.97 -3.96
N PRO A 224 4.23 13.07 -5.25
CA PRO A 224 3.31 12.93 -6.39
C PRO A 224 2.50 11.63 -6.35
N THR A 225 3.09 10.52 -5.92
CA THR A 225 2.40 9.21 -5.84
C THR A 225 1.15 9.28 -4.98
N ALA A 226 1.15 10.03 -3.88
CA ALA A 226 0.01 10.11 -2.97
C ALA A 226 -1.28 10.55 -3.68
N ALA A 227 -1.20 11.63 -4.45
CA ALA A 227 -2.33 12.13 -5.21
C ALA A 227 -2.59 11.34 -6.50
N LEU A 228 -1.53 10.99 -7.26
CA LEU A 228 -1.67 10.36 -8.57
C LEU A 228 -2.10 8.90 -8.47
N SER A 229 -1.61 8.15 -7.48
CA SER A 229 -2.05 6.77 -7.23
C SER A 229 -3.44 6.69 -6.61
N SER A 230 -4.01 7.81 -6.18
CA SER A 230 -5.39 7.91 -5.69
C SER A 230 -6.42 8.21 -6.79
N ILE A 231 -6.01 8.20 -8.06
CA ILE A 231 -6.87 8.54 -9.21
C ILE A 231 -8.14 7.68 -9.29
N VAL A 232 -8.10 6.44 -8.80
CA VAL A 232 -9.27 5.55 -8.78
C VAL A 232 -10.35 6.02 -7.79
N TYR A 233 -9.98 6.76 -6.76
CA TYR A 233 -10.87 7.28 -5.71
C TYR A 233 -11.33 8.71 -5.98
N THR A 234 -10.44 9.56 -6.50
CA THR A 234 -10.67 11.01 -6.69
C THR A 234 -10.11 11.48 -8.03
N PRO A 235 -10.64 10.96 -9.17
CA PRO A 235 -10.05 11.23 -10.48
C PRO A 235 -9.94 12.72 -10.82
N GLU A 236 -10.96 13.52 -10.47
CA GLU A 236 -10.97 14.96 -10.71
C GLU A 236 -9.84 15.68 -9.96
N TYR A 237 -9.62 15.35 -8.69
CA TYR A 237 -8.59 15.99 -7.86
C TYR A 237 -7.20 15.48 -8.20
N SER A 238 -7.05 14.20 -8.46
CA SER A 238 -5.79 13.61 -8.91
C SER A 238 -5.33 14.20 -10.25
N MET A 239 -6.27 14.42 -11.18
CA MET A 239 -5.99 15.08 -12.46
C MET A 239 -5.64 16.56 -12.32
N GLN A 240 -6.20 17.28 -11.34
CA GLN A 240 -5.79 18.65 -11.02
C GLN A 240 -4.34 18.69 -10.57
N VAL A 241 -3.95 17.82 -9.62
CA VAL A 241 -2.56 17.70 -9.17
C VAL A 241 -1.64 17.32 -10.32
N MET A 242 -2.01 16.36 -11.14
CA MET A 242 -1.19 15.95 -12.30
C MET A 242 -0.89 17.12 -13.23
N ARG A 243 -1.89 17.94 -13.56
CA ARG A 243 -1.71 19.14 -14.40
C ARG A 243 -0.82 20.19 -13.72
N HIS A 244 -1.01 20.42 -12.43
CA HIS A 244 -0.19 21.34 -11.65
C HIS A 244 1.27 20.89 -11.65
N LEU A 245 1.55 19.66 -11.29
CA LEU A 245 2.90 19.08 -11.26
C LEU A 245 3.54 19.09 -12.66
N TYR A 246 2.75 18.83 -13.72
CA TYR A 246 3.27 18.89 -15.08
C TYR A 246 3.61 20.32 -15.53
N SER A 247 2.94 21.34 -15.00
CA SER A 247 3.30 22.74 -15.24
C SER A 247 4.68 23.10 -14.67
N MET A 248 5.12 22.39 -13.62
CA MET A 248 6.44 22.54 -13.00
C MET A 248 7.39 21.36 -13.31
N ARG A 249 7.15 20.66 -14.42
CA ARG A 249 7.88 19.44 -14.80
C ARG A 249 9.40 19.58 -14.84
N ASP A 250 9.92 20.75 -15.19
CA ASP A 250 11.37 21.00 -15.23
C ASP A 250 12.04 20.79 -13.86
N LYS A 251 11.27 20.77 -12.76
CA LYS A 251 11.73 20.54 -11.39
C LYS A 251 11.38 19.16 -10.85
N VAL A 252 10.20 18.63 -11.21
CA VAL A 252 9.60 17.48 -10.53
C VAL A 252 9.39 16.26 -11.43
N PHE A 253 9.82 16.31 -12.69
CA PHE A 253 9.59 15.25 -13.67
C PHE A 253 10.88 14.88 -14.40
N GLY A 254 11.13 13.59 -14.60
CA GLY A 254 12.32 13.07 -15.26
C GLY A 254 12.01 11.87 -16.17
N PRO A 255 13.03 11.09 -16.56
CA PRO A 255 12.88 10.04 -17.57
C PRO A 255 11.93 8.90 -17.18
N PHE A 256 11.66 8.70 -15.88
CA PHE A 256 10.75 7.68 -15.39
C PHE A 256 9.46 8.24 -14.77
N GLY A 257 9.10 9.49 -15.11
CA GLY A 257 7.92 10.16 -14.57
C GLY A 257 8.24 11.16 -13.47
N PHE A 258 7.28 11.42 -12.59
CA PHE A 258 7.47 12.33 -11.47
C PHE A 258 8.49 11.79 -10.46
N TYR A 259 9.35 12.68 -9.93
CA TYR A 259 10.26 12.32 -8.83
C TYR A 259 9.49 12.00 -7.56
N ASP A 260 10.18 11.35 -6.62
CA ASP A 260 9.62 10.84 -5.38
C ASP A 260 8.88 11.89 -4.55
N ALA A 261 9.52 13.01 -4.29
CA ALA A 261 8.99 14.06 -3.44
C ALA A 261 9.65 15.42 -3.70
N PHE A 262 9.01 16.49 -3.23
CA PHE A 262 9.58 17.84 -3.26
C PHE A 262 9.02 18.72 -2.13
N SER A 263 9.72 19.79 -1.79
CA SER A 263 9.27 20.84 -0.88
C SER A 263 9.50 22.22 -1.49
N GLU A 264 8.43 22.97 -1.72
CA GLU A 264 8.54 24.35 -2.16
C GLU A 264 9.01 25.27 -1.03
N THR A 265 8.68 24.95 0.21
CA THR A 265 9.11 25.70 1.38
C THR A 265 10.63 25.69 1.51
N ASP A 266 11.24 24.53 1.34
CA ASP A 266 12.69 24.34 1.46
C ASP A 266 13.43 24.57 0.12
N ASN A 267 12.70 24.87 -0.93
CA ASN A 267 13.23 24.92 -2.32
C ASN A 267 14.01 23.64 -2.66
N TRP A 268 13.45 22.48 -2.26
CA TRP A 268 14.08 21.17 -2.36
C TRP A 268 13.38 20.32 -3.43
N TYR A 269 14.11 19.96 -4.47
CA TYR A 269 13.62 19.22 -5.63
C TYR A 269 14.62 18.11 -6.01
N PRO A 270 14.65 16.99 -5.28
CA PRO A 270 15.60 15.92 -5.57
C PRO A 270 15.20 15.15 -6.82
N GLN A 271 16.18 14.78 -7.63
CA GLN A 271 15.99 13.93 -8.80
C GLN A 271 16.10 12.45 -8.39
N ARG A 272 15.16 11.98 -7.56
CA ARG A 272 15.14 10.62 -7.01
C ARG A 272 13.87 9.90 -7.38
N TYR A 273 13.98 8.57 -7.47
CA TYR A 273 12.87 7.67 -7.63
C TYR A 273 12.92 6.60 -6.54
N LEU A 274 11.77 6.23 -6.00
CA LEU A 274 11.57 5.03 -5.21
C LEU A 274 10.62 4.11 -5.98
N ALA A 275 10.99 2.86 -6.19
CA ALA A 275 10.14 1.91 -6.90
C ALA A 275 8.79 1.72 -6.22
N ILE A 276 8.80 1.76 -4.88
CA ILE A 276 7.61 1.65 -4.04
C ILE A 276 6.61 2.79 -4.29
N ASP A 277 7.07 3.98 -4.68
CA ASP A 277 6.23 5.15 -4.98
C ASP A 277 5.87 5.25 -6.46
N GLN A 278 6.77 4.84 -7.35
CA GLN A 278 6.55 4.89 -8.80
C GLN A 278 5.57 3.81 -9.29
N GLY A 279 5.66 2.60 -8.75
CA GLY A 279 4.82 1.47 -9.13
C GLY A 279 3.33 1.76 -9.00
N PRO A 280 2.85 2.25 -7.86
CA PRO A 280 1.44 2.58 -7.65
C PRO A 280 0.88 3.58 -8.66
N ILE A 281 1.65 4.57 -9.11
CA ILE A 281 1.20 5.55 -10.11
C ILE A 281 0.76 4.83 -11.39
N ALA A 282 1.64 4.00 -11.95
CA ALA A 282 1.35 3.29 -13.20
C ALA A 282 0.20 2.30 -13.05
N VAL A 283 0.21 1.51 -11.96
CA VAL A 283 -0.79 0.48 -11.68
C VAL A 283 -2.18 1.08 -11.46
N MET A 284 -2.29 2.14 -10.66
CA MET A 284 -3.58 2.76 -10.35
C MET A 284 -4.13 3.57 -11.52
N ILE A 285 -3.29 4.20 -12.34
CA ILE A 285 -3.73 4.81 -13.60
C ILE A 285 -4.29 3.74 -14.54
N GLU A 286 -3.65 2.58 -14.66
CA GLU A 286 -4.17 1.49 -15.50
C GLU A 286 -5.45 0.89 -14.92
N ASN A 287 -5.55 0.73 -13.61
CA ASN A 287 -6.79 0.31 -12.97
C ASN A 287 -7.94 1.30 -13.21
N TYR A 288 -7.67 2.61 -13.14
CA TYR A 288 -8.65 3.65 -13.49
C TYR A 288 -9.10 3.56 -14.96
N ARG A 289 -8.15 3.32 -15.88
CA ARG A 289 -8.43 3.27 -17.34
C ARG A 289 -9.18 2.02 -17.76
N SER A 290 -8.80 0.86 -17.25
CA SER A 290 -9.26 -0.42 -17.79
C SER A 290 -9.65 -1.46 -16.73
N GLY A 291 -9.24 -1.25 -15.46
CA GLY A 291 -9.39 -2.24 -14.41
C GLY A 291 -8.50 -3.48 -14.61
N LEU A 292 -7.43 -3.39 -15.41
CA LEU A 292 -6.66 -4.55 -15.85
C LEU A 292 -6.11 -5.36 -14.67
N LEU A 293 -5.36 -4.70 -13.76
CA LEU A 293 -4.70 -5.41 -12.66
C LEU A 293 -5.74 -5.98 -11.68
N TRP A 294 -6.81 -5.25 -11.40
CA TRP A 294 -7.94 -5.74 -10.60
C TRP A 294 -8.59 -6.98 -11.21
N LYS A 295 -8.92 -6.93 -12.50
CA LYS A 295 -9.52 -8.08 -13.19
C LYS A 295 -8.62 -9.31 -13.14
N LEU A 296 -7.32 -9.13 -13.37
CA LEU A 296 -6.35 -10.23 -13.34
C LEU A 296 -6.24 -10.82 -11.93
N PHE A 297 -5.92 -10.01 -10.93
CA PHE A 297 -5.73 -10.48 -9.57
C PHE A 297 -7.00 -11.12 -9.00
N MET A 298 -8.15 -10.44 -9.12
CA MET A 298 -9.44 -10.93 -8.62
C MET A 298 -9.94 -12.18 -9.34
N SER A 299 -9.45 -12.49 -10.55
CA SER A 299 -9.80 -13.72 -11.27
C SER A 299 -9.03 -14.96 -10.79
N HIS A 300 -8.00 -14.78 -9.95
CA HIS A 300 -7.20 -15.92 -9.47
C HIS A 300 -8.04 -16.81 -8.54
N PRO A 301 -8.12 -18.15 -8.79
CA PRO A 301 -9.00 -19.04 -8.01
C PRO A 301 -8.72 -19.03 -6.52
N ASP A 302 -7.44 -19.07 -6.13
CA ASP A 302 -7.03 -19.08 -4.71
C ASP A 302 -7.43 -17.75 -4.02
N VAL A 303 -7.26 -16.61 -4.71
CA VAL A 303 -7.69 -15.30 -4.20
C VAL A 303 -9.19 -15.27 -3.96
N GLN A 304 -9.98 -15.76 -4.92
CA GLN A 304 -11.44 -15.86 -4.77
C GLN A 304 -11.84 -16.75 -3.60
N GLN A 305 -11.11 -17.83 -3.38
CA GLN A 305 -11.34 -18.72 -2.23
C GLN A 305 -11.00 -18.03 -0.90
N GLY A 306 -9.87 -17.31 -0.86
CA GLY A 306 -9.45 -16.56 0.33
C GLY A 306 -10.45 -15.47 0.75
N LEU A 307 -10.99 -14.74 -0.24
CA LEU A 307 -11.97 -13.68 -0.01
C LEU A 307 -13.35 -14.18 0.49
N ARG A 308 -13.61 -15.49 0.46
CA ARG A 308 -14.87 -16.10 0.96
C ARG A 308 -14.74 -16.64 2.39
N LYS A 309 -13.53 -16.70 2.92
CA LYS A 309 -13.26 -17.14 4.30
C LYS A 309 -13.49 -16.03 5.31
#